data_cefba081cbb68c0a36584b47ddfc8cd4
#
_entry.id   cefba081cbb68c0a36584b47ddfc8cd4
#
_cell.length_a   1.000
_cell.length_b   1.000
_cell.length_c   1.000
_cell.angle_alpha   90.00
_cell.angle_beta   90.00
_cell.angle_gamma   90.00
#
_symmetry.space_group_name_H-M   'P 1'
#
loop_
_entity.id
_entity.type
_entity.pdbx_description
1 polymer ?
#
loop_
_entity_poly.entity_id
_entity_poly.type
_entity_poly.pdbx_seq_one_letter_code
_entity_poly.pdbx_strand_id
1 'polypeptide(L)'
;MKVIDRTAKGQSEALTFEFDLAHPPEKVWRALTDPALLAEWLLPVIDLELVPGAPFTFKTQAFPGWDGTVHCRFLEIEPLRKLSCAWIVGDMDTVVTFTLTPTASGTRLALVHSGFKPDQKQNFAGARYGWKLMGGKLVDLLARIP
;
A
#
# COMPACT_ATOMS: atom_id res chain seq x y z
N MET A 1 -15.91 -7.46 5.93
CA MET A 1 -14.94 -6.64 5.20
C MET A 1 -14.07 -7.53 4.33
N LYS A 2 -13.74 -7.10 3.17
CA LYS A 2 -12.87 -7.84 2.29
C LYS A 2 -12.16 -6.92 1.31
N VAL A 3 -11.06 -7.43 0.76
CA VAL A 3 -10.30 -6.76 -0.28
C VAL A 3 -10.95 -7.07 -1.62
N ILE A 4 -11.29 -6.05 -2.38
CA ILE A 4 -11.89 -6.20 -3.70
C ILE A 4 -10.88 -5.77 -4.75
N ASP A 5 -10.50 -6.70 -5.63
CA ASP A 5 -9.61 -6.43 -6.76
C ASP A 5 -10.43 -5.78 -7.88
N ARG A 6 -10.18 -4.49 -8.12
CA ARG A 6 -10.86 -3.71 -9.16
C ARG A 6 -10.00 -3.55 -10.42
N THR A 7 -8.87 -4.24 -10.50
CA THR A 7 -8.00 -4.14 -11.66
C THR A 7 -8.78 -4.55 -12.92
N ALA A 8 -8.76 -3.67 -13.93
CA ALA A 8 -9.47 -3.92 -15.17
C ALA A 8 -8.90 -5.15 -15.88
N LYS A 9 -9.78 -5.91 -16.52
CA LYS A 9 -9.37 -7.09 -17.28
C LYS A 9 -8.43 -6.66 -18.40
N GLY A 10 -7.28 -7.35 -18.53
CA GLY A 10 -6.26 -7.00 -19.52
C GLY A 10 -5.33 -5.87 -19.10
N GLN A 11 -5.56 -5.26 -17.94
CA GLN A 11 -4.69 -4.22 -17.42
C GLN A 11 -3.36 -4.81 -16.96
N SER A 12 -2.24 -4.17 -17.34
CA SER A 12 -0.90 -4.60 -16.96
C SER A 12 -0.03 -3.44 -16.44
N GLU A 13 -0.57 -2.23 -16.37
CA GLU A 13 0.18 -1.04 -15.96
C GLU A 13 -0.18 -0.57 -14.55
N ALA A 14 -1.37 -0.88 -14.08
CA ALA A 14 -1.85 -0.45 -12.76
C ALA A 14 -2.72 -1.50 -12.11
N LEU A 15 -2.52 -1.67 -10.80
CA LEU A 15 -3.37 -2.48 -9.95
C LEU A 15 -4.31 -1.57 -9.18
N THR A 16 -5.56 -1.97 -9.02
CA THR A 16 -6.55 -1.20 -8.28
C THR A 16 -7.31 -2.11 -7.33
N PHE A 17 -7.34 -1.73 -6.06
CA PHE A 17 -8.06 -2.46 -5.02
C PHE A 17 -8.95 -1.51 -4.25
N GLU A 18 -10.07 -2.02 -3.74
CA GLU A 18 -10.95 -1.29 -2.84
C GLU A 18 -11.22 -2.08 -1.57
N PHE A 19 -11.33 -1.36 -0.46
CA PHE A 19 -11.64 -1.91 0.84
C PHE A 19 -12.82 -1.13 1.40
N ASP A 20 -13.89 -1.82 1.78
CA ASP A 20 -14.96 -1.22 2.58
C ASP A 20 -14.68 -1.56 4.04
N LEU A 21 -14.26 -0.56 4.80
CA LEU A 21 -13.79 -0.73 6.17
C LEU A 21 -14.79 -0.11 7.14
N ALA A 22 -15.26 -0.89 8.12
CA ALA A 22 -16.18 -0.42 9.15
C ALA A 22 -15.41 0.28 10.28
N HIS A 23 -14.50 1.20 9.90
CA HIS A 23 -13.64 1.94 10.82
C HIS A 23 -13.51 3.38 10.33
N PRO A 24 -13.38 4.36 11.23
CA PRO A 24 -13.29 5.76 10.83
C PRO A 24 -11.97 6.05 10.10
N PRO A 25 -11.94 7.11 9.27
CA PRO A 25 -10.72 7.49 8.54
C PRO A 25 -9.49 7.68 9.42
N GLU A 26 -9.65 8.20 10.63
CA GLU A 26 -8.55 8.41 11.58
C GLU A 26 -7.85 7.09 11.90
N LYS A 27 -8.62 6.03 12.10
CA LYS A 27 -8.07 4.70 12.41
C LYS A 27 -7.38 4.09 11.21
N VAL A 28 -7.98 4.21 10.02
CA VAL A 28 -7.39 3.73 8.76
C VAL A 28 -6.10 4.49 8.47
N TRP A 29 -6.12 5.81 8.61
CA TRP A 29 -4.92 6.65 8.42
C TRP A 29 -3.78 6.22 9.34
N ARG A 30 -4.10 5.94 10.59
CA ARG A 30 -3.11 5.48 11.56
C ARG A 30 -2.44 4.19 11.09
N ALA A 31 -3.20 3.23 10.55
CA ALA A 31 -2.66 1.99 10.02
C ALA A 31 -1.74 2.21 8.81
N LEU A 32 -1.93 3.30 8.07
CA LEU A 32 -1.11 3.63 6.90
C LEU A 32 0.15 4.43 7.26
N THR A 33 0.22 5.01 8.45
CA THR A 33 1.28 5.98 8.79
C THR A 33 2.05 5.66 10.07
N ASP A 34 1.55 4.77 10.90
CA ASP A 34 2.25 4.35 12.13
C ASP A 34 3.22 3.23 11.82
N PRO A 35 4.54 3.40 12.05
CA PRO A 35 5.54 2.37 11.74
C PRO A 35 5.25 1.02 12.39
N ALA A 36 4.78 1.02 13.64
CA ALA A 36 4.46 -0.22 14.35
C ALA A 36 3.32 -0.98 13.68
N LEU A 37 2.30 -0.26 13.20
CA LEU A 37 1.15 -0.87 12.52
C LEU A 37 1.52 -1.29 11.10
N LEU A 38 2.31 -0.50 10.40
CA LEU A 38 2.79 -0.86 9.05
C LEU A 38 3.59 -2.18 9.08
N ALA A 39 4.37 -2.39 10.13
CA ALA A 39 5.13 -3.63 10.29
C ALA A 39 4.23 -4.86 10.45
N GLU A 40 3.00 -4.68 10.94
CA GLU A 40 2.09 -5.79 11.18
C GLU A 40 1.30 -6.21 9.94
N TRP A 41 0.99 -5.27 9.04
CA TRP A 41 0.18 -5.66 7.86
C TRP A 41 0.93 -5.52 6.53
N LEU A 42 1.93 -4.67 6.47
CA LEU A 42 2.67 -4.42 5.24
C LEU A 42 4.10 -4.96 5.36
N LEU A 43 5.01 -4.14 5.84
CA LEU A 43 6.42 -4.51 6.04
C LEU A 43 7.02 -3.63 7.12
N PRO A 44 8.07 -4.09 7.81
CA PRO A 44 8.86 -3.21 8.69
C PRO A 44 9.38 -2.01 7.90
N VAL A 45 9.28 -0.82 8.51
CA VAL A 45 9.66 0.43 7.84
C VAL A 45 10.77 1.14 8.61
N ILE A 46 11.68 1.77 7.86
CA ILE A 46 12.85 2.47 8.40
C ILE A 46 12.79 3.93 7.95
N ASP A 47 13.08 4.84 8.87
CA ASP A 47 13.20 6.28 8.63
C ASP A 47 11.91 6.94 8.12
N LEU A 48 10.76 6.48 8.61
CA LEU A 48 9.48 7.04 8.19
C LEU A 48 9.26 8.42 8.79
N GLU A 49 9.17 9.44 7.93
CA GLU A 49 8.77 10.79 8.29
C GLU A 49 7.65 11.23 7.36
N LEU A 50 6.55 11.72 7.91
CA LEU A 50 5.40 12.15 7.13
C LEU A 50 5.60 13.56 6.58
N VAL A 51 6.54 13.69 5.65
CA VAL A 51 6.88 14.93 4.99
C VAL A 51 6.97 14.68 3.49
N PRO A 52 6.31 15.49 2.63
CA PRO A 52 6.45 15.32 1.18
C PRO A 52 7.92 15.37 0.75
N GLY A 53 8.31 14.42 -0.10
CA GLY A 53 9.69 14.29 -0.56
C GLY A 53 10.60 13.49 0.35
N ALA A 54 10.19 13.15 1.57
CA ALA A 54 11.02 12.40 2.51
C ALA A 54 11.18 10.94 2.06
N PRO A 55 12.42 10.44 1.98
CA PRO A 55 12.66 9.03 1.65
C PRO A 55 12.45 8.13 2.86
N PHE A 56 12.01 6.91 2.62
CA PHE A 56 11.93 5.87 3.63
C PHE A 56 12.07 4.51 2.96
N THR A 57 12.22 3.46 3.75
CA THR A 57 12.50 2.13 3.23
C THR A 57 11.66 1.09 3.95
N PHE A 58 11.03 0.20 3.19
CA PHE A 58 10.50 -1.04 3.75
C PHE A 58 11.57 -2.13 3.63
N LYS A 59 11.71 -2.94 4.66
CA LYS A 59 12.73 -3.97 4.71
C LYS A 59 12.13 -5.29 5.18
N THR A 60 12.36 -6.35 4.41
CA THR A 60 11.95 -7.69 4.77
C THR A 60 13.08 -8.67 4.46
N GLN A 61 12.80 -9.95 4.63
CA GLN A 61 13.79 -10.99 4.35
C GLN A 61 14.15 -11.03 2.87
N ALA A 62 15.44 -11.11 2.56
CA ALA A 62 15.92 -11.19 1.18
C ALA A 62 15.52 -12.53 0.54
N PHE A 63 15.28 -12.47 -0.77
CA PHE A 63 15.05 -13.64 -1.61
C PHE A 63 16.10 -13.66 -2.73
N PRO A 64 16.31 -14.79 -3.40
CA PRO A 64 17.16 -14.82 -4.59
C PRO A 64 16.67 -13.79 -5.62
N GLY A 65 17.57 -12.89 -6.04
CA GLY A 65 17.24 -11.84 -6.99
C GLY A 65 16.63 -10.57 -6.37
N TRP A 66 16.41 -10.53 -5.05
CA TRP A 66 15.90 -9.35 -4.37
C TRP A 66 16.45 -9.27 -2.94
N ASP A 67 16.98 -8.11 -2.57
CA ASP A 67 17.59 -7.90 -1.25
C ASP A 67 16.60 -7.66 -0.13
N GLY A 68 15.30 -7.73 -0.39
CA GLY A 68 14.26 -7.50 0.61
C GLY A 68 13.93 -6.04 0.87
N THR A 69 14.41 -5.13 0.03
CA THR A 69 14.26 -3.69 0.24
C THR A 69 13.30 -3.09 -0.77
N VAL A 70 12.39 -2.24 -0.29
CA VAL A 70 11.56 -1.37 -1.13
C VAL A 70 11.96 0.06 -0.81
N HIS A 71 12.47 0.77 -1.80
CA HIS A 71 12.87 2.17 -1.66
C HIS A 71 11.67 3.06 -1.95
N CYS A 72 11.31 3.92 -1.00
CA CYS A 72 10.14 4.77 -1.10
C CYS A 72 10.49 6.24 -0.89
N ARG A 73 9.58 7.10 -1.37
CA ARG A 73 9.64 8.54 -1.16
C ARG A 73 8.21 9.07 -1.18
N PHE A 74 7.84 9.85 -0.17
CA PHE A 74 6.51 10.44 -0.16
C PHE A 74 6.36 11.45 -1.28
N LEU A 75 5.24 11.35 -2.02
CA LEU A 75 4.88 12.27 -3.10
C LEU A 75 3.80 13.23 -2.63
N GLU A 76 2.70 12.71 -2.10
CA GLU A 76 1.58 13.50 -1.59
C GLU A 76 1.16 13.00 -0.22
N ILE A 77 0.90 13.92 0.68
CA ILE A 77 0.37 13.62 2.01
C ILE A 77 -0.76 14.60 2.30
N GLU A 78 -2.00 14.12 2.22
CA GLU A 78 -3.19 14.88 2.63
C GLU A 78 -3.82 14.12 3.78
N PRO A 79 -3.59 14.54 5.02
CA PRO A 79 -4.05 13.79 6.20
C PRO A 79 -5.51 13.36 6.10
N LEU A 80 -5.76 12.09 6.40
CA LEU A 80 -7.09 11.46 6.39
C LEU A 80 -7.70 11.28 4.99
N ARG A 81 -7.02 11.69 3.92
CA ARG A 81 -7.58 11.65 2.57
C ARG A 81 -6.72 10.94 1.56
N LYS A 82 -5.42 11.23 1.51
CA LYS A 82 -4.56 10.71 0.45
C LYS A 82 -3.12 10.57 0.91
N LEU A 83 -2.53 9.46 0.53
CA LEU A 83 -1.12 9.18 0.80
C LEU A 83 -0.55 8.50 -0.43
N SER A 84 0.47 9.11 -1.06
CA SER A 84 1.14 8.48 -2.19
C SER A 84 2.65 8.50 -2.00
N CYS A 85 3.29 7.47 -2.52
CA CYS A 85 4.75 7.34 -2.46
C CYS A 85 5.29 6.64 -3.71
N ALA A 86 6.53 6.98 -4.05
CA ALA A 86 7.29 6.18 -4.99
C ALA A 86 7.56 4.83 -4.35
N TRP A 87 7.50 3.78 -5.14
CA TRP A 87 7.67 2.40 -4.69
C TRP A 87 8.63 1.72 -5.66
N ILE A 88 9.88 1.60 -5.25
CA ILE A 88 10.97 1.20 -6.13
C ILE A 88 11.59 -0.10 -5.65
N VAL A 89 11.56 -1.12 -6.51
CA VAL A 89 12.18 -2.43 -6.28
C VAL A 89 13.00 -2.77 -7.52
N GLY A 90 14.33 -2.67 -7.43
CA GLY A 90 15.19 -2.90 -8.59
C GLY A 90 14.82 -1.99 -9.75
N ASP A 91 14.49 -2.57 -10.90
CA ASP A 91 14.08 -1.83 -12.10
C ASP A 91 12.62 -1.40 -12.07
N MET A 92 11.87 -1.85 -11.08
CA MET A 92 10.46 -1.51 -10.94
C MET A 92 10.35 -0.15 -10.24
N ASP A 93 10.03 0.89 -10.99
CA ASP A 93 9.85 2.25 -10.51
C ASP A 93 8.38 2.60 -10.63
N THR A 94 7.65 2.49 -9.52
CA THR A 94 6.20 2.59 -9.51
C THR A 94 5.72 3.59 -8.45
N VAL A 95 4.42 3.81 -8.41
CA VAL A 95 3.77 4.69 -7.42
C VAL A 95 2.64 3.94 -6.76
N VAL A 96 2.56 4.04 -5.44
CA VAL A 96 1.46 3.50 -4.64
C VAL A 96 0.67 4.68 -4.08
N THR A 97 -0.64 4.67 -4.30
CA THR A 97 -1.54 5.73 -3.83
C THR A 97 -2.67 5.12 -3.02
N PHE A 98 -2.85 5.62 -1.80
CA PHE A 98 -4.00 5.31 -0.96
C PHE A 98 -4.91 6.52 -0.91
N THR A 99 -6.21 6.31 -1.13
CA THR A 99 -7.23 7.36 -1.04
C THR A 99 -8.30 6.90 -0.06
N LEU A 100 -8.61 7.75 0.93
CA LEU A 100 -9.62 7.47 1.93
C LEU A 100 -10.84 8.32 1.67
N THR A 101 -12.01 7.69 1.62
CA THR A 101 -13.29 8.38 1.46
C THR A 101 -14.21 7.98 2.60
N PRO A 102 -14.67 8.93 3.43
CA PRO A 102 -15.62 8.62 4.48
C PRO A 102 -16.93 8.05 3.90
N THR A 103 -17.48 7.04 4.57
CA THR A 103 -18.77 6.46 4.20
C THR A 103 -19.69 6.47 5.41
N ALA A 104 -20.95 6.13 5.20
CA ALA A 104 -21.93 6.06 6.29
C ALA A 104 -21.53 5.04 7.36
N SER A 105 -20.80 3.96 6.97
CA SER A 105 -20.41 2.88 7.89
C SER A 105 -18.93 2.90 8.27
N GLY A 106 -18.13 3.83 7.73
CA GLY A 106 -16.70 3.88 8.03
C GLY A 106 -15.89 4.57 6.94
N THR A 107 -15.04 3.82 6.25
CA THR A 107 -14.11 4.35 5.25
C THR A 107 -14.04 3.43 4.04
N ARG A 108 -14.06 4.02 2.86
CA ARG A 108 -13.64 3.33 1.64
C ARG A 108 -12.19 3.68 1.39
N LEU A 109 -11.33 2.67 1.37
CA LEU A 109 -9.92 2.81 1.06
C LEU A 109 -9.70 2.32 -0.37
N ALA A 110 -9.16 3.18 -1.23
CA ALA A 110 -8.74 2.80 -2.56
C ALA A 110 -7.23 2.73 -2.62
N LEU A 111 -6.70 1.66 -3.19
CA LEU A 111 -5.27 1.45 -3.40
C LEU A 111 -5.02 1.35 -4.88
N VAL A 112 -4.12 2.20 -5.40
CA VAL A 112 -3.67 2.13 -6.79
C VAL A 112 -2.15 1.98 -6.79
N HIS A 113 -1.66 0.93 -7.43
CA HIS A 113 -0.22 0.71 -7.63
C HIS A 113 0.04 0.76 -9.13
N SER A 114 0.67 1.82 -9.59
CA SER A 114 0.78 2.15 -11.01
C SER A 114 2.22 2.35 -11.45
N GLY A 115 2.45 2.30 -12.77
CA GLY A 115 3.76 2.54 -13.37
C GLY A 115 4.49 1.27 -13.78
N PHE A 116 3.81 0.12 -13.80
CA PHE A 116 4.42 -1.11 -14.30
C PHE A 116 4.66 -1.02 -15.80
N LYS A 117 5.83 -1.47 -16.23
CA LYS A 117 6.19 -1.49 -17.64
C LYS A 117 5.76 -2.80 -18.31
N PRO A 118 5.65 -2.82 -19.66
CA PRO A 118 5.21 -4.03 -20.39
C PRO A 118 6.08 -5.26 -20.12
N ASP A 119 7.36 -5.10 -19.83
CA ASP A 119 8.28 -6.20 -19.54
C ASP A 119 8.31 -6.61 -18.07
N GLN A 120 7.41 -6.04 -17.25
CA GLN A 120 7.34 -6.30 -15.81
C GLN A 120 6.10 -7.09 -15.42
N LYS A 121 5.68 -8.04 -16.25
CA LYS A 121 4.48 -8.85 -15.98
C LYS A 121 4.60 -9.67 -14.71
N GLN A 122 5.79 -10.19 -14.41
CA GLN A 122 6.02 -10.96 -13.18
C GLN A 122 5.95 -10.05 -11.96
N ASN A 123 6.50 -8.84 -12.04
CA ASN A 123 6.40 -7.85 -10.97
C ASN A 123 4.95 -7.48 -10.71
N PHE A 124 4.18 -7.26 -11.77
CA PHE A 124 2.75 -6.95 -11.70
C PHE A 124 1.97 -8.07 -11.00
N ALA A 125 2.17 -9.30 -11.44
CA ALA A 125 1.49 -10.46 -10.86
C ALA A 125 1.88 -10.69 -9.40
N GLY A 126 3.15 -10.52 -9.07
CA GLY A 126 3.65 -10.64 -7.70
C GLY A 126 3.07 -9.57 -6.79
N ALA A 127 3.01 -8.33 -7.25
CA ALA A 127 2.41 -7.22 -6.51
C ALA A 127 0.92 -7.45 -6.28
N ARG A 128 0.22 -7.97 -7.30
CA ARG A 128 -1.20 -8.27 -7.19
C ARG A 128 -1.46 -9.31 -6.09
N TYR A 129 -0.67 -10.36 -6.08
CA TYR A 129 -0.76 -11.39 -5.04
C TYR A 129 -0.43 -10.80 -3.68
N GLY A 130 0.67 -10.02 -3.59
CA GLY A 130 1.12 -9.40 -2.35
C GLY A 130 0.09 -8.45 -1.75
N TRP A 131 -0.53 -7.60 -2.58
CA TRP A 131 -1.56 -6.67 -2.09
C TRP A 131 -2.80 -7.38 -1.58
N LYS A 132 -3.21 -8.49 -2.21
CA LYS A 132 -4.33 -9.30 -1.71
C LYS A 132 -4.00 -9.88 -0.33
N LEU A 133 -2.79 -10.41 -0.17
CA LEU A 133 -2.35 -10.99 1.09
C LEU A 133 -2.22 -9.93 2.18
N MET A 134 -1.53 -8.83 1.88
CA MET A 134 -1.32 -7.73 2.83
C MET A 134 -2.64 -7.01 3.15
N GLY A 135 -3.51 -6.86 2.15
CA GLY A 135 -4.82 -6.27 2.35
C GLY A 135 -5.67 -7.06 3.34
N GLY A 136 -5.60 -8.39 3.28
CA GLY A 136 -6.24 -9.25 4.28
C GLY A 136 -5.69 -9.02 5.68
N LYS A 137 -4.38 -8.84 5.79
CA LYS A 137 -3.75 -8.52 7.07
C LYS A 137 -4.18 -7.16 7.60
N LEU A 138 -4.36 -6.17 6.72
CA LEU A 138 -4.86 -4.85 7.11
C LEU A 138 -6.26 -4.95 7.71
N VAL A 139 -7.15 -5.69 7.04
CA VAL A 139 -8.51 -5.90 7.53
C VAL A 139 -8.48 -6.54 8.93
N ASP A 140 -7.65 -7.58 9.12
CA ASP A 140 -7.52 -8.25 10.40
C ASP A 140 -6.93 -7.34 11.48
N LEU A 141 -5.93 -6.53 11.13
CA LEU A 141 -5.30 -5.58 12.05
C LEU A 141 -6.33 -4.56 12.56
N LEU A 142 -7.10 -3.96 11.65
CA LEU A 142 -8.11 -2.97 12.02
C LEU A 142 -9.16 -3.55 12.97
N ALA A 143 -9.49 -4.84 12.83
CA ALA A 143 -10.44 -5.50 13.72
C ALA A 143 -9.85 -5.75 15.13
N ARG A 144 -8.52 -5.74 15.29
CA ARG A 144 -7.84 -6.02 16.55
C ARG A 144 -7.44 -4.78 17.35
N ILE A 145 -7.22 -3.65 16.69
CA ILE A 145 -6.76 -2.43 17.35
C ILE A 145 -7.94 -1.53 17.73
N PRO A 146 -7.76 -0.67 18.76
CA PRO A 146 -8.79 0.30 19.14
C PRO A 146 -9.03 1.38 18.09
#